data_e40e8b27c3d2cdd8c112f930dc69ca44
#
_entry.id   e40e8b27c3d2cdd8c112f930dc69ca44
#
_cell.length_a   1.000
_cell.length_b   1.000
_cell.length_c   1.000
_cell.angle_alpha   90.00
_cell.angle_beta   90.00
_cell.angle_gamma   90.00
#
_symmetry.space_group_name_H-M   'P 1'
#
loop_
_entity.id
_entity.type
_entity.pdbx_description
1 polymer ?
#
loop_
_entity_poly.entity_id
_entity_poly.type
_entity_poly.pdbx_seq_one_letter_code
_entity_poly.pdbx_strand_id
1 'polypeptide(L)'
;MARMHTRRRGSSGSDRPAADEPAEWSDVDADAIEERVVELAEQGHDPSVIGMKLRDEGVKGTPIPNVKLATGKKVGEILEDNDAAPELPEDLRRLMERAINLREHLDENGQDHQNKRALQNTESKIRRLANYYRGDEIDADFNYSYEQAKERLE
;
A
#
# COMPACT_ATOMS: atom_id res chain seq x y z
N MET A 1 10.59 -19.07 27.43
CA MET A 1 11.87 -18.49 27.00
C MET A 1 11.64 -17.47 25.92
N ALA A 2 12.21 -16.29 26.06
CA ALA A 2 12.12 -15.26 25.03
C ALA A 2 12.79 -15.74 23.73
N ARG A 3 12.12 -15.56 22.61
CA ARG A 3 12.63 -15.97 21.29
C ARG A 3 13.57 -14.92 20.69
N MET A 4 14.52 -14.44 21.46
CA MET A 4 15.39 -13.33 21.12
C MET A 4 16.22 -13.57 19.83
N HIS A 5 16.56 -14.82 19.52
CA HIS A 5 17.37 -15.20 18.38
C HIS A 5 16.57 -15.85 17.24
N THR A 6 15.25 -15.94 17.33
CA THR A 6 14.46 -16.49 16.25
C THR A 6 14.25 -15.43 15.16
N ARG A 7 14.50 -15.79 13.92
CA ARG A 7 14.18 -14.96 12.74
C ARG A 7 12.73 -15.10 12.29
N ARG A 8 11.95 -15.97 12.90
CA ARG A 8 10.53 -16.11 12.63
C ARG A 8 9.78 -14.94 13.26
N ARG A 9 8.98 -14.27 12.46
CA ARG A 9 8.00 -13.32 12.96
C ARG A 9 6.79 -14.08 13.47
N GLY A 10 6.28 -13.69 14.63
CA GLY A 10 4.97 -14.15 15.08
C GLY A 10 3.94 -13.69 14.05
N SER A 11 3.04 -14.58 13.68
CA SER A 11 1.86 -14.26 12.89
C SER A 11 0.65 -14.37 13.80
N SER A 12 0.00 -13.26 14.05
CA SER A 12 -1.28 -13.21 14.73
C SER A 12 -2.24 -12.43 13.86
N GLY A 13 -3.43 -12.91 13.68
CA GLY A 13 -4.43 -12.29 12.84
C GLY A 13 -5.57 -13.26 12.56
N SER A 14 -6.62 -12.78 11.93
CA SER A 14 -7.69 -13.60 11.41
C SER A 14 -7.36 -14.05 10.00
N ASP A 15 -7.63 -15.30 9.70
CA ASP A 15 -7.56 -15.80 8.34
C ASP A 15 -8.78 -15.33 7.53
N ARG A 16 -8.56 -15.11 6.25
CA ARG A 16 -9.67 -14.80 5.34
C ARG A 16 -10.53 -16.05 5.18
N PRO A 17 -11.87 -15.94 5.28
CA PRO A 17 -12.75 -17.07 4.98
C PRO A 17 -12.45 -17.67 3.60
N ALA A 18 -12.42 -18.99 3.50
CA ALA A 18 -12.37 -19.69 2.24
C ALA A 18 -13.78 -19.63 1.62
N ALA A 19 -14.03 -18.58 0.85
CA ALA A 19 -15.28 -18.39 0.11
C ALA A 19 -14.94 -18.20 -1.37
N ASP A 20 -15.70 -18.86 -2.23
CA ASP A 20 -15.58 -18.77 -3.69
C ASP A 20 -16.60 -17.79 -4.28
N GLU A 21 -17.61 -17.41 -3.50
CA GLU A 21 -18.68 -16.50 -3.89
C GLU A 21 -18.78 -15.31 -2.92
N PRO A 22 -19.29 -14.16 -3.37
CA PRO A 22 -19.57 -13.03 -2.50
C PRO A 22 -20.63 -13.40 -1.45
N ALA A 23 -20.63 -12.73 -0.31
CA ALA A 23 -21.62 -12.98 0.72
C ALA A 23 -23.01 -12.56 0.24
N GLU A 24 -24.04 -13.37 0.50
CA GLU A 24 -25.44 -13.10 0.08
C GLU A 24 -25.96 -11.71 0.50
N TRP A 25 -25.49 -11.20 1.63
CA TRP A 25 -25.87 -9.87 2.12
C TRP A 25 -25.07 -8.71 1.49
N SER A 26 -24.05 -9.01 0.70
CA SER A 26 -23.20 -8.05 -0.03
C SER A 26 -23.53 -8.09 -1.53
N ASP A 27 -24.80 -7.98 -1.84
CA ASP A 27 -25.31 -7.96 -3.23
C ASP A 27 -25.27 -6.53 -3.77
N VAL A 28 -24.15 -6.18 -4.39
CA VAL A 28 -23.90 -4.87 -5.03
C VAL A 28 -23.38 -5.11 -6.43
N ASP A 29 -23.89 -4.33 -7.37
CA ASP A 29 -23.45 -4.37 -8.77
C ASP A 29 -21.94 -4.12 -8.91
N ALA A 30 -21.28 -4.93 -9.73
CA ALA A 30 -19.83 -4.83 -9.97
C ALA A 30 -19.44 -3.44 -10.50
N ASP A 31 -20.20 -2.88 -11.43
CA ASP A 31 -19.94 -1.56 -12.00
C ASP A 31 -19.98 -0.46 -10.92
N ALA A 32 -20.94 -0.53 -10.00
CA ALA A 32 -21.03 0.43 -8.89
C ALA A 32 -19.88 0.31 -7.89
N ILE A 33 -19.29 -0.89 -7.74
CA ILE A 33 -18.09 -1.10 -6.93
C ILE A 33 -16.86 -0.50 -7.65
N GLU A 34 -16.72 -0.73 -8.96
CA GLU A 34 -15.64 -0.19 -9.75
C GLU A 34 -15.66 1.34 -9.77
N GLU A 35 -16.82 1.97 -9.98
CA GLU A 35 -17.00 3.42 -9.87
C GLU A 35 -16.56 3.96 -8.49
N ARG A 36 -16.94 3.27 -7.41
CA ARG A 36 -16.58 3.67 -6.06
C ARG A 36 -15.08 3.53 -5.79
N VAL A 37 -14.41 2.53 -6.37
CA VAL A 37 -12.95 2.36 -6.30
C VAL A 37 -12.27 3.56 -6.93
N VAL A 38 -12.67 3.96 -8.13
CA VAL A 38 -12.11 5.11 -8.86
C VAL A 38 -12.35 6.42 -8.08
N GLU A 39 -13.57 6.64 -7.59
CA GLU A 39 -13.90 7.81 -6.77
C GLU A 39 -12.99 7.94 -5.53
N LEU A 40 -12.73 6.82 -4.83
CA LEU A 40 -11.86 6.82 -3.67
C LEU A 40 -10.38 7.06 -4.04
N ALA A 41 -9.94 6.60 -5.21
CA ALA A 41 -8.61 6.88 -5.72
C ALA A 41 -8.43 8.37 -6.07
N GLU A 42 -9.43 8.99 -6.72
CA GLU A 42 -9.44 10.43 -7.01
C GLU A 42 -9.42 11.29 -5.73
N GLN A 43 -9.97 10.77 -4.62
CA GLN A 43 -9.86 11.39 -3.30
C GLN A 43 -8.46 11.25 -2.66
N GLY A 44 -7.52 10.58 -3.34
CA GLY A 44 -6.14 10.40 -2.89
C GLY A 44 -5.94 9.22 -1.92
N HIS A 45 -6.86 8.25 -1.90
CA HIS A 45 -6.70 7.06 -1.07
C HIS A 45 -5.86 5.99 -1.77
N ASP A 46 -4.94 5.38 -1.02
CA ASP A 46 -4.15 4.25 -1.51
C ASP A 46 -5.01 3.00 -1.72
N PRO A 47 -4.62 2.08 -2.61
CA PRO A 47 -5.36 0.85 -2.91
C PRO A 47 -5.69 0.01 -1.67
N SER A 48 -4.81 -0.05 -0.68
CA SER A 48 -5.06 -0.76 0.58
C SER A 48 -6.14 -0.08 1.43
N VAL A 49 -6.15 1.25 1.46
CA VAL A 49 -7.16 2.06 2.18
C VAL A 49 -8.51 1.97 1.48
N ILE A 50 -8.52 1.98 0.14
CA ILE A 50 -9.74 1.77 -0.66
C ILE A 50 -10.39 0.44 -0.29
N GLY A 51 -9.62 -0.64 -0.24
CA GLY A 51 -10.12 -1.96 0.18
C GLY A 51 -10.70 -1.96 1.60
N MET A 52 -10.10 -1.24 2.55
CA MET A 52 -10.65 -1.10 3.90
C MET A 52 -11.95 -0.28 3.92
N LYS A 53 -12.01 0.83 3.18
CA LYS A 53 -13.21 1.66 3.09
C LYS A 53 -14.38 0.91 2.46
N LEU A 54 -14.13 0.16 1.40
CA LEU A 54 -15.17 -0.68 0.80
C LEU A 54 -15.68 -1.76 1.75
N ARG A 55 -14.81 -2.33 2.58
CA ARG A 55 -15.20 -3.30 3.59
C ARG A 55 -16.05 -2.67 4.70
N ASP A 56 -15.70 -1.47 5.15
CA ASP A 56 -16.27 -0.85 6.34
C ASP A 56 -17.47 0.07 6.00
N GLU A 57 -17.35 0.90 4.97
CA GLU A 57 -18.37 1.85 4.52
C GLU A 57 -19.21 1.29 3.34
N GLY A 58 -18.55 0.53 2.47
CA GLY A 58 -19.15 -0.10 1.30
C GLY A 58 -19.61 0.87 0.20
N VAL A 59 -20.54 0.39 -0.60
CA VAL A 59 -21.22 1.14 -1.65
C VAL A 59 -22.67 1.35 -1.24
N LYS A 60 -23.12 2.59 -1.18
CA LYS A 60 -24.49 2.97 -0.73
C LYS A 60 -24.89 2.34 0.61
N GLY A 61 -23.92 2.16 1.52
CA GLY A 61 -24.14 1.58 2.85
C GLY A 61 -24.12 0.05 2.90
N THR A 62 -23.85 -0.63 1.79
CA THR A 62 -23.66 -2.08 1.75
C THR A 62 -22.16 -2.39 1.77
N PRO A 63 -21.60 -2.99 2.82
CA PRO A 63 -20.18 -3.33 2.92
C PRO A 63 -19.76 -4.37 1.88
N ILE A 64 -18.55 -4.19 1.33
CA ILE A 64 -17.96 -5.11 0.35
C ILE A 64 -16.74 -5.79 0.98
N PRO A 65 -16.89 -6.96 1.59
CA PRO A 65 -15.78 -7.61 2.31
C PRO A 65 -14.67 -8.12 1.41
N ASN A 66 -14.96 -8.39 0.15
CA ASN A 66 -13.99 -8.87 -0.82
C ASN A 66 -14.31 -8.38 -2.23
N VAL A 67 -13.62 -7.34 -2.67
CA VAL A 67 -13.79 -6.73 -3.99
C VAL A 67 -13.59 -7.76 -5.10
N LYS A 68 -12.56 -8.61 -5.02
CA LYS A 68 -12.28 -9.61 -6.05
C LYS A 68 -13.40 -10.63 -6.22
N LEU A 69 -14.08 -11.02 -5.15
CA LEU A 69 -15.22 -11.95 -5.27
C LEU A 69 -16.43 -11.26 -5.87
N ALA A 70 -16.61 -9.97 -5.59
CA ALA A 70 -17.77 -9.21 -6.07
C ALA A 70 -17.63 -8.75 -7.54
N THR A 71 -16.41 -8.39 -7.97
CA THR A 71 -16.15 -7.84 -9.32
C THR A 71 -15.35 -8.77 -10.24
N GLY A 72 -14.76 -9.82 -9.70
CA GLY A 72 -13.79 -10.68 -10.42
C GLY A 72 -12.39 -10.10 -10.49
N LYS A 73 -12.18 -8.81 -10.20
CA LYS A 73 -10.93 -8.07 -10.31
C LYS A 73 -10.39 -7.64 -8.93
N LYS A 74 -9.10 -7.45 -8.80
CA LYS A 74 -8.50 -6.80 -7.63
C LYS A 74 -8.63 -5.29 -7.75
N VAL A 75 -8.53 -4.58 -6.60
CA VAL A 75 -8.53 -3.10 -6.59
C VAL A 75 -7.46 -2.51 -7.50
N GLY A 76 -6.23 -3.06 -7.50
CA GLY A 76 -5.16 -2.60 -8.40
C GLY A 76 -5.52 -2.76 -9.87
N GLU A 77 -6.07 -3.92 -10.26
CA GLU A 77 -6.51 -4.19 -11.65
C GLU A 77 -7.63 -3.23 -12.09
N ILE A 78 -8.56 -2.88 -11.19
CA ILE A 78 -9.61 -1.89 -11.47
C ILE A 78 -9.02 -0.50 -11.70
N LEU A 79 -8.03 -0.12 -10.89
CA LEU A 79 -7.36 1.18 -11.01
C LEU A 79 -6.52 1.27 -12.29
N GLU A 80 -5.86 0.19 -12.69
CA GLU A 80 -5.11 0.09 -13.95
C GLU A 80 -6.04 0.21 -15.16
N ASP A 81 -7.17 -0.50 -15.15
CA ASP A 81 -8.18 -0.46 -16.22
C ASP A 81 -8.79 0.94 -16.41
N ASN A 82 -8.79 1.78 -15.37
CA ASN A 82 -9.36 3.13 -15.38
C ASN A 82 -8.30 4.24 -15.38
N ASP A 83 -7.04 3.93 -15.67
CA ASP A 83 -5.93 4.89 -15.69
C ASP A 83 -5.77 5.68 -14.36
N ALA A 84 -6.24 5.11 -13.25
CA ALA A 84 -6.21 5.71 -11.91
C ALA A 84 -5.15 5.03 -10.99
N ALA A 85 -4.34 4.15 -11.54
CA ALA A 85 -3.28 3.47 -10.81
C ALA A 85 -2.17 4.45 -10.39
N PRO A 86 -1.62 4.34 -9.17
CA PRO A 86 -0.50 5.16 -8.75
C PRO A 86 0.77 4.83 -9.54
N GLU A 87 1.58 5.84 -9.85
CA GLU A 87 2.85 5.69 -10.60
C GLU A 87 3.86 4.75 -9.90
N LEU A 88 3.82 4.72 -8.57
CA LEU A 88 4.71 3.89 -7.76
C LEU A 88 3.91 2.89 -6.93
N PRO A 89 4.42 1.67 -6.73
CA PRO A 89 3.84 0.72 -5.79
C PRO A 89 3.63 1.32 -4.40
N GLU A 90 2.45 1.11 -3.81
CA GLU A 90 2.05 1.72 -2.54
C GLU A 90 3.06 1.50 -1.40
N ASP A 91 3.60 0.30 -1.28
CA ASP A 91 4.55 -0.07 -0.24
C ASP A 91 5.91 0.64 -0.41
N LEU A 92 6.38 0.82 -1.65
CA LEU A 92 7.58 1.58 -1.98
C LEU A 92 7.36 3.06 -1.68
N ARG A 93 6.25 3.63 -2.14
CA ARG A 93 5.85 5.02 -1.89
C ARG A 93 5.81 5.33 -0.39
N ARG A 94 5.16 4.49 0.40
CA ARG A 94 5.06 4.66 1.86
C ARG A 94 6.41 4.57 2.58
N LEU A 95 7.33 3.73 2.11
CA LEU A 95 8.68 3.70 2.66
C LEU A 95 9.48 4.95 2.30
N MET A 96 9.28 5.50 1.09
CA MET A 96 9.93 6.75 0.67
C MET A 96 9.41 7.94 1.49
N GLU A 97 8.11 8.09 1.66
CA GLU A 97 7.50 9.11 2.54
C GLU A 97 8.07 9.04 3.96
N ARG A 98 8.16 7.83 4.50
CA ARG A 98 8.75 7.61 5.82
C ARG A 98 10.22 8.02 5.89
N ALA A 99 11.00 7.75 4.85
CA ALA A 99 12.40 8.12 4.80
C ALA A 99 12.58 9.66 4.72
N ILE A 100 11.72 10.35 3.96
CA ILE A 100 11.70 11.81 3.88
C ILE A 100 11.40 12.41 5.26
N ASN A 101 10.31 11.98 5.91
CA ASN A 101 9.94 12.46 7.24
C ASN A 101 11.05 12.21 8.29
N LEU A 102 11.73 11.06 8.22
CA LEU A 102 12.86 10.77 9.11
C LEU A 102 14.07 11.67 8.83
N ARG A 103 14.31 12.02 7.57
CA ARG A 103 15.40 12.91 7.17
C ARG A 103 15.15 14.33 7.67
N GLU A 104 13.97 14.85 7.43
CA GLU A 104 13.55 16.18 7.90
C GLU A 104 13.60 16.28 9.43
N HIS A 105 13.14 15.24 10.14
CA HIS A 105 13.30 15.18 11.59
C HIS A 105 14.76 15.24 12.04
N LEU A 106 15.66 14.55 11.34
CA LEU A 106 17.07 14.51 11.68
C LEU A 106 17.80 15.82 11.34
N ASP A 107 17.34 16.59 10.38
CA ASP A 107 17.88 17.90 10.06
C ASP A 107 17.63 18.89 11.24
N GLU A 108 16.50 18.73 11.94
CA GLU A 108 16.20 19.50 13.15
C GLU A 108 16.82 18.87 14.41
N ASN A 109 16.92 17.54 14.47
CA ASN A 109 17.31 16.76 15.64
C ASN A 109 18.53 15.89 15.36
N GLY A 110 19.66 16.47 14.95
CA GLY A 110 20.88 15.78 14.50
C GLY A 110 21.52 14.82 15.51
N GLN A 111 21.16 14.89 16.80
CA GLN A 111 21.67 14.01 17.86
C GLN A 111 20.78 12.75 18.09
N ASP A 112 19.69 12.60 17.33
CA ASP A 112 18.80 11.44 17.47
C ASP A 112 19.37 10.20 16.76
N HIS A 113 20.22 9.48 17.48
CA HIS A 113 20.86 8.27 16.98
C HIS A 113 19.87 7.14 16.70
N GLN A 114 18.72 7.11 17.37
CA GLN A 114 17.70 6.10 17.16
C GLN A 114 17.01 6.28 15.80
N ASN A 115 16.60 7.51 15.49
CA ASN A 115 15.99 7.82 14.21
C ASN A 115 17.02 7.80 13.06
N LYS A 116 18.28 8.12 13.31
CA LYS A 116 19.35 7.90 12.33
C LYS A 116 19.47 6.43 11.91
N ARG A 117 19.40 5.51 12.88
CA ARG A 117 19.38 4.08 12.59
C ARG A 117 18.08 3.63 11.89
N ALA A 118 16.95 4.21 12.28
CA ALA A 118 15.66 3.95 11.62
C ALA A 118 15.68 4.38 10.15
N LEU A 119 16.26 5.54 9.82
CA LEU A 119 16.45 6.02 8.45
C LEU A 119 17.30 5.03 7.63
N GLN A 120 18.48 4.63 8.12
CA GLN A 120 19.33 3.65 7.43
C GLN A 120 18.62 2.33 7.15
N ASN A 121 17.83 1.84 8.11
CA ASN A 121 17.04 0.63 7.94
C ASN A 121 15.93 0.81 6.89
N THR A 122 15.28 1.97 6.86
CA THR A 122 14.22 2.29 5.90
C THR A 122 14.79 2.40 4.49
N GLU A 123 15.88 3.13 4.30
CA GLU A 123 16.58 3.20 3.00
C GLU A 123 17.06 1.83 2.50
N SER A 124 17.53 0.97 3.41
CA SER A 124 17.89 -0.41 3.05
C SER A 124 16.69 -1.24 2.60
N LYS A 125 15.49 -0.98 3.15
CA LYS A 125 14.25 -1.61 2.70
C LYS A 125 13.84 -1.08 1.33
N ILE A 126 13.89 0.24 1.12
CA ILE A 126 13.59 0.88 -0.16
C ILE A 126 14.46 0.28 -1.27
N ARG A 127 15.78 0.21 -1.08
CA ARG A 127 16.69 -0.36 -2.10
C ARG A 127 16.38 -1.82 -2.45
N ARG A 128 16.00 -2.63 -1.45
CA ARG A 128 15.62 -4.03 -1.70
C ARG A 128 14.28 -4.14 -2.41
N LEU A 129 13.33 -3.30 -2.04
CA LEU A 129 12.01 -3.29 -2.66
C LEU A 129 12.06 -2.75 -4.09
N ALA A 130 12.84 -1.68 -4.31
CA ALA A 130 13.11 -1.16 -5.65
C ALA A 130 13.75 -2.21 -6.57
N ASN A 131 14.68 -3.03 -6.05
CA ASN A 131 15.24 -4.14 -6.83
C ASN A 131 14.22 -5.24 -7.16
N TYR A 132 13.20 -5.42 -6.33
CA TYR A 132 12.13 -6.38 -6.59
C TYR A 132 11.21 -5.90 -7.73
N TYR A 133 10.83 -4.63 -7.73
CA TYR A 133 9.94 -4.05 -8.74
C TYR A 133 10.64 -3.61 -10.03
N ARG A 134 11.96 -3.61 -10.04
CA ARG A 134 12.76 -3.11 -11.17
C ARG A 134 12.50 -3.88 -12.45
N GLY A 135 12.12 -3.14 -13.50
CA GLY A 135 11.84 -3.69 -14.83
C GLY A 135 10.44 -4.30 -14.99
N ASP A 136 9.62 -4.26 -13.94
CA ASP A 136 8.23 -4.70 -13.95
C ASP A 136 7.31 -3.49 -13.67
N GLU A 137 7.29 -2.99 -12.46
CA GLU A 137 6.45 -1.87 -12.03
C GLU A 137 7.19 -0.52 -11.95
N ILE A 138 8.53 -0.55 -11.95
CA ILE A 138 9.35 0.68 -11.94
C ILE A 138 10.47 0.60 -12.98
N ASP A 139 10.97 1.77 -13.37
CA ASP A 139 12.04 1.90 -14.37
C ASP A 139 13.28 1.05 -13.99
N ALA A 140 13.89 0.43 -15.02
CA ALA A 140 15.10 -0.39 -14.82
C ALA A 140 16.27 0.42 -14.24
N ASP A 141 16.33 1.72 -14.52
CA ASP A 141 17.36 2.65 -14.07
C ASP A 141 17.00 3.33 -12.73
N PHE A 142 15.88 3.00 -12.13
CA PHE A 142 15.45 3.58 -10.86
C PHE A 142 16.52 3.35 -9.78
N ASN A 143 16.99 4.44 -9.21
CA ASN A 143 17.91 4.42 -8.07
C ASN A 143 17.40 5.39 -7.01
N TYR A 144 17.20 4.91 -5.79
CA TYR A 144 16.73 5.73 -4.70
C TYR A 144 17.76 6.78 -4.30
N SER A 145 17.40 8.05 -4.38
CA SER A 145 18.03 9.16 -3.69
C SER A 145 16.96 9.98 -2.95
N TYR A 146 17.36 10.72 -1.92
CA TYR A 146 16.42 11.54 -1.16
C TYR A 146 15.76 12.62 -2.03
N GLU A 147 16.56 13.29 -2.87
CA GLU A 147 16.12 14.36 -3.75
C GLU A 147 15.08 13.85 -4.76
N GLN A 148 15.38 12.73 -5.41
CA GLN A 148 14.44 12.11 -6.36
C GLN A 148 13.16 11.61 -5.68
N ALA A 149 13.28 11.07 -4.45
CA ALA A 149 12.11 10.63 -3.70
C ALA A 149 11.21 11.81 -3.34
N LYS A 150 11.80 12.95 -2.96
CA LYS A 150 11.06 14.17 -2.63
C LYS A 150 10.36 14.74 -3.87
N GLU A 151 11.05 14.84 -4.99
CA GLU A 151 10.50 15.35 -6.27
C GLU A 151 9.32 14.50 -6.80
N ARG A 152 9.36 13.18 -6.60
CA ARG A 152 8.29 12.28 -7.07
C ARG A 152 7.07 12.23 -6.15
N LEU A 153 7.19 12.69 -4.91
CA LEU A 153 6.12 12.62 -3.91
C LEU A 153 5.49 13.99 -3.61
N GLU A 154 6.11 15.08 -4.04
CA GLU A 154 5.55 16.44 -4.04
C GLU A 154 4.66 16.65 -5.26
#